data_efb17aa5c9d2dc9b3699637451e22dca
#
_entry.id   efb17aa5c9d2dc9b3699637451e22dca
#
_cell.length_a   1.000
_cell.length_b   1.000
_cell.length_c   1.000
_cell.angle_alpha   90.00
_cell.angle_beta   90.00
_cell.angle_gamma   90.00
#
_symmetry.space_group_name_H-M   'P 1'
#
loop_
_entity.id
_entity.type
_entity.pdbx_description
1 polymer ?
#
loop_
_entity_poly.entity_id
_entity_poly.type
_entity_poly.pdbx_seq_one_letter_code
_entity_poly.pdbx_strand_id
1 'polypeptide(L)'
;MDITVNERYNSIADFKKSLERKKIGKMYDESDEYKFTKDFCGTSTHKEADELLINGDTFTAKIIEGCNKNKRLDRITNTIKQDFCGFVPNVGAVVSGSPINMYNVKQTTYRNTKVLNLVYFIGASYNVKTKELSAAGAKLLNVVNTLEAQGYRINLFAARCVIPAINGKNQKNSLLNLAVKIKDSGKHLNITKIAYPVAHPSFFRRHCFAWADRVCKNVTDTYSSTDPKILKAAADKICKGAKFVNFYTLSKQSEEDILRYVLG
;
A
#
# COMPACT_ATOMS: atom_id res chain seq x y z
N MET A 1 4.02 -32.42 -4.02
CA MET A 1 3.96 -31.64 -5.27
C MET A 1 4.16 -30.18 -4.88
N ASP A 2 5.24 -29.58 -5.34
CA ASP A 2 5.55 -28.19 -4.99
C ASP A 2 4.66 -27.26 -5.79
N ILE A 3 3.90 -26.41 -5.11
CA ILE A 3 2.97 -25.47 -5.71
C ILE A 3 3.55 -24.07 -5.61
N THR A 4 3.80 -23.42 -6.75
CA THR A 4 4.20 -22.03 -6.77
C THR A 4 3.19 -21.24 -7.60
N VAL A 5 2.46 -20.34 -6.93
CA VAL A 5 1.50 -19.44 -7.57
C VAL A 5 1.97 -18.01 -7.40
N ASN A 6 1.98 -17.25 -8.49
CA ASN A 6 2.26 -15.82 -8.46
C ASN A 6 1.15 -15.12 -9.22
N GLU A 7 0.31 -14.38 -8.52
CA GLU A 7 -0.74 -13.58 -9.13
C GLU A 7 -0.59 -12.11 -8.78
N ARG A 8 -0.72 -11.25 -9.79
CA ARG A 8 -0.67 -9.81 -9.68
C ARG A 8 -1.91 -9.19 -10.29
N TYR A 9 -2.55 -8.33 -9.53
CA TYR A 9 -3.70 -7.55 -9.95
C TYR A 9 -3.33 -6.07 -10.08
N ASN A 10 -3.76 -5.44 -11.15
CA ASN A 10 -3.45 -4.04 -11.42
C ASN A 10 -4.37 -3.06 -10.67
N SER A 11 -5.43 -3.56 -10.06
CA SER A 11 -6.35 -2.77 -9.23
C SER A 11 -7.05 -3.63 -8.18
N ILE A 12 -7.63 -2.97 -7.17
CA ILE A 12 -8.53 -3.59 -6.20
C ILE A 12 -9.77 -4.19 -6.90
N ALA A 13 -10.30 -3.51 -7.92
CA ALA A 13 -11.45 -3.98 -8.66
C ALA A 13 -11.14 -5.30 -9.41
N ASP A 14 -9.97 -5.41 -10.06
CA ASP A 14 -9.55 -6.65 -10.73
C ASP A 14 -9.40 -7.79 -9.73
N PHE A 15 -8.83 -7.50 -8.56
CA PHE A 15 -8.68 -8.46 -7.49
C PHE A 15 -10.05 -8.96 -7.00
N LYS A 16 -10.98 -8.04 -6.69
CA LYS A 16 -12.33 -8.41 -6.28
C LYS A 16 -13.04 -9.29 -7.32
N LYS A 17 -13.03 -8.86 -8.59
CA LYS A 17 -13.61 -9.63 -9.69
C LYS A 17 -13.03 -11.05 -9.79
N SER A 18 -11.76 -11.24 -9.43
CA SER A 18 -11.14 -12.56 -9.42
C SER A 18 -11.71 -13.47 -8.34
N LEU A 19 -12.14 -12.91 -7.20
CA LEU A 19 -12.73 -13.65 -6.08
C LEU A 19 -14.17 -14.09 -6.36
N GLU A 20 -14.93 -13.35 -7.17
CA GLU A 20 -16.32 -13.65 -7.51
C GLU A 20 -16.47 -14.90 -8.40
N ARG A 21 -15.39 -15.31 -9.07
CA ARG A 21 -15.44 -16.36 -10.11
C ARG A 21 -15.63 -17.79 -9.58
N LYS A 22 -15.33 -18.08 -8.31
CA LYS A 22 -15.62 -19.40 -7.71
C LYS A 22 -15.55 -19.33 -6.17
N LYS A 23 -16.62 -19.72 -5.50
CA LYS A 23 -16.60 -20.13 -4.10
C LYS A 23 -15.93 -21.50 -4.03
N ILE A 24 -14.71 -21.61 -3.57
CA ILE A 24 -14.00 -22.88 -3.45
C ILE A 24 -13.21 -22.88 -2.13
N GLY A 25 -13.58 -23.76 -1.22
CA GLY A 25 -12.76 -24.15 -0.09
C GLY A 25 -13.24 -23.69 1.29
N LYS A 26 -12.69 -24.33 2.30
CA LYS A 26 -13.08 -24.15 3.72
C LYS A 26 -12.67 -22.80 4.32
N MET A 27 -11.66 -22.12 3.74
CA MET A 27 -11.21 -20.83 4.26
C MET A 27 -12.15 -19.67 3.87
N TYR A 28 -13.07 -19.93 2.95
CA TYR A 28 -14.10 -18.98 2.53
C TYR A 28 -15.46 -19.26 3.20
N ASP A 29 -15.62 -20.43 3.82
CA ASP A 29 -16.91 -20.82 4.41
C ASP A 29 -17.16 -20.00 5.69
N GLU A 30 -18.26 -19.22 5.67
CA GLU A 30 -18.71 -18.42 6.81
C GLU A 30 -19.24 -19.28 7.95
N SER A 31 -19.47 -20.58 7.73
CA SER A 31 -19.98 -21.52 8.73
C SER A 31 -18.95 -21.94 9.78
N ASP A 32 -17.66 -21.65 9.55
CA ASP A 32 -16.60 -21.96 10.51
C ASP A 32 -16.49 -20.82 11.54
N GLU A 33 -17.35 -20.84 12.54
CA GLU A 33 -17.61 -19.77 13.53
C GLU A 33 -16.36 -19.19 14.20
N TYR A 34 -15.31 -19.98 14.38
CA TYR A 34 -14.13 -19.55 15.13
C TYR A 34 -13.13 -18.73 14.31
N LYS A 35 -12.86 -19.13 13.07
CA LYS A 35 -11.81 -18.49 12.23
C LYS A 35 -12.24 -17.19 11.59
N PHE A 36 -13.56 -16.92 11.58
CA PHE A 36 -14.12 -15.75 10.87
C PHE A 36 -14.92 -14.84 11.79
N THR A 37 -14.66 -14.88 13.10
CA THR A 37 -15.25 -13.97 14.07
C THR A 37 -14.86 -12.52 13.76
N LYS A 38 -15.71 -11.58 14.15
CA LYS A 38 -15.45 -10.15 14.06
C LYS A 38 -14.13 -9.76 14.76
N ASP A 39 -13.80 -10.40 15.87
CA ASP A 39 -12.57 -10.13 16.63
C ASP A 39 -11.32 -10.54 15.83
N PHE A 40 -11.38 -11.65 15.12
CA PHE A 40 -10.29 -12.10 14.28
C PHE A 40 -10.21 -11.33 12.96
N CYS A 41 -11.31 -11.26 12.22
CA CYS A 41 -11.32 -10.66 10.88
C CYS A 41 -11.50 -9.14 10.89
N GLY A 42 -12.02 -8.56 11.94
CA GLY A 42 -12.38 -7.14 12.01
C GLY A 42 -13.71 -6.79 11.33
N THR A 43 -14.34 -7.74 10.63
CA THR A 43 -15.69 -7.62 10.06
C THR A 43 -16.50 -8.84 10.43
N SER A 44 -17.84 -8.69 10.51
CA SER A 44 -18.74 -9.79 10.84
C SER A 44 -18.99 -10.72 9.66
N THR A 45 -18.99 -10.19 8.44
CA THR A 45 -19.31 -10.96 7.23
C THR A 45 -18.34 -10.63 6.08
N HIS A 46 -18.29 -11.50 5.07
CA HIS A 46 -17.61 -11.21 3.81
C HIS A 46 -18.23 -10.03 3.06
N LYS A 47 -19.55 -9.86 3.13
CA LYS A 47 -20.25 -8.75 2.50
C LYS A 47 -19.78 -7.40 3.06
N GLU A 48 -19.68 -7.30 4.40
CA GLU A 48 -19.13 -6.10 5.06
C GLU A 48 -17.68 -5.83 4.62
N ALA A 49 -16.84 -6.87 4.53
CA ALA A 49 -15.49 -6.76 4.03
C ALA A 49 -15.43 -6.30 2.56
N ASP A 50 -16.33 -6.80 1.72
CA ASP A 50 -16.45 -6.40 0.31
C ASP A 50 -16.88 -4.93 0.17
N GLU A 51 -17.78 -4.46 1.01
CA GLU A 51 -18.19 -3.05 1.04
C GLU A 51 -17.01 -2.14 1.39
N LEU A 52 -16.19 -2.52 2.38
CA LEU A 52 -14.97 -1.80 2.74
C LEU A 52 -13.93 -1.83 1.61
N LEU A 53 -13.81 -2.95 0.90
CA LEU A 53 -12.88 -3.09 -0.22
C LEU A 53 -13.23 -2.16 -1.40
N ILE A 54 -14.53 -1.99 -1.69
CA ILE A 54 -15.02 -1.19 -2.82
C ILE A 54 -15.12 0.28 -2.47
N ASN A 55 -15.78 0.58 -1.34
CA ASN A 55 -16.13 1.94 -0.95
C ASN A 55 -14.98 2.63 -0.20
N GLY A 56 -14.06 1.83 0.35
CA GLY A 56 -13.00 2.27 1.25
C GLY A 56 -13.42 2.23 2.71
N ASP A 57 -12.44 2.35 3.57
CA ASP A 57 -12.60 2.29 5.03
C ASP A 57 -12.37 3.68 5.62
N THR A 58 -13.46 4.42 5.82
CA THR A 58 -13.42 5.78 6.37
C THR A 58 -13.05 5.80 7.85
N PHE A 59 -13.37 4.74 8.60
CA PHE A 59 -13.03 4.66 10.02
C PHE A 59 -11.53 4.47 10.21
N THR A 60 -10.95 3.46 9.55
CA THR A 60 -9.50 3.22 9.58
C THR A 60 -8.74 4.40 8.96
N ALA A 61 -9.26 5.04 7.91
CA ALA A 61 -8.66 6.23 7.33
C ALA A 61 -8.54 7.37 8.33
N LYS A 62 -9.58 7.66 9.13
CA LYS A 62 -9.53 8.67 10.19
C LYS A 62 -8.50 8.35 11.28
N ILE A 63 -8.35 7.07 11.65
CA ILE A 63 -7.31 6.65 12.60
C ILE A 63 -5.91 6.93 12.02
N ILE A 64 -5.70 6.58 10.75
CA ILE A 64 -4.45 6.82 10.04
C ILE A 64 -4.16 8.32 9.93
N GLU A 65 -5.15 9.12 9.55
CA GLU A 65 -5.02 10.57 9.46
C GLU A 65 -4.71 11.22 10.81
N GLY A 66 -5.31 10.73 11.90
CA GLY A 66 -5.01 11.17 13.26
C GLY A 66 -3.58 10.84 13.71
N CYS A 67 -2.97 9.78 13.15
CA CYS A 67 -1.57 9.42 13.38
C CYS A 67 -0.61 10.21 12.47
N ASN A 68 -1.11 10.87 11.44
CA ASN A 68 -0.31 11.63 10.48
C ASN A 68 0.12 12.98 11.08
N LYS A 69 1.35 13.07 11.54
CA LYS A 69 1.93 14.33 12.05
C LYS A 69 2.42 15.25 10.92
N ASN A 70 2.59 14.75 9.71
CA ASN A 70 3.13 15.50 8.59
C ASN A 70 2.00 16.06 7.72
N LYS A 71 1.73 17.35 7.87
CA LYS A 71 0.97 18.10 6.86
C LYS A 71 1.69 17.96 5.51
N ARG A 72 0.94 17.69 4.45
CA ARG A 72 1.41 17.75 3.06
C ARG A 72 2.19 19.05 2.85
N LEU A 73 3.49 18.97 2.80
CA LEU A 73 4.33 20.05 2.32
C LEU A 73 4.46 19.87 0.80
N ASP A 74 3.49 20.38 0.08
CA ASP A 74 3.71 20.68 -1.33
C ASP A 74 4.85 21.69 -1.37
N ARG A 75 6.05 21.27 -1.74
CA ARG A 75 7.15 22.19 -2.02
C ARG A 75 6.85 22.93 -3.31
N ILE A 76 5.97 23.91 -3.22
CA ILE A 76 5.85 24.97 -4.21
C ILE A 76 6.98 25.94 -3.86
N THR A 77 8.09 25.85 -4.54
CA THR A 77 9.11 26.88 -4.48
C THR A 77 8.67 28.02 -5.42
N ASN A 78 8.14 29.07 -4.83
CA ASN A 78 7.88 30.31 -5.54
C ASN A 78 9.22 31.02 -5.74
N THR A 79 9.75 31.05 -6.95
CA THR A 79 10.89 31.89 -7.30
C THR A 79 10.38 33.16 -7.95
N ILE A 80 10.73 34.32 -7.37
CA ILE A 80 10.47 35.61 -7.99
C ILE A 80 11.53 35.80 -9.08
N LYS A 81 11.08 36.01 -10.32
CA LYS A 81 11.96 36.32 -11.47
C LYS A 81 11.47 37.59 -12.15
N GLN A 82 12.38 38.30 -12.77
CA GLN A 82 12.02 39.39 -13.70
C GLN A 82 11.50 38.77 -15.00
N ASP A 83 10.41 39.33 -15.52
CA ASP A 83 9.73 38.88 -16.74
C ASP A 83 9.12 40.09 -17.46
N PHE A 84 8.65 39.88 -18.71
CA PHE A 84 7.89 40.86 -19.46
C PHE A 84 6.53 41.24 -18.85
N CYS A 85 5.95 40.28 -18.11
CA CYS A 85 4.69 40.49 -17.40
C CYS A 85 4.81 39.95 -15.97
N GLY A 86 4.11 40.58 -15.03
CA GLY A 86 4.17 40.18 -13.62
C GLY A 86 3.17 40.97 -12.76
N PHE A 87 3.29 40.81 -11.47
CA PHE A 87 2.36 41.36 -10.48
C PHE A 87 2.89 42.68 -9.85
N VAL A 88 4.21 42.95 -9.92
CA VAL A 88 4.82 44.15 -9.38
C VAL A 88 5.86 44.67 -10.39
N PRO A 89 5.87 45.97 -10.75
CA PRO A 89 6.89 46.54 -11.61
C PRO A 89 8.21 46.67 -10.86
N ASN A 90 9.31 46.37 -11.56
CA ASN A 90 10.66 46.75 -11.15
C ASN A 90 10.91 48.21 -11.61
N VAL A 91 10.73 49.16 -10.71
CA VAL A 91 10.80 50.59 -11.01
C VAL A 91 12.13 50.97 -11.68
N GLY A 92 13.23 50.42 -11.20
CA GLY A 92 14.57 50.66 -11.82
C GLY A 92 14.64 50.20 -13.25
N ALA A 93 14.12 48.99 -13.56
CA ALA A 93 14.10 48.44 -14.90
C ALA A 93 13.13 49.23 -15.83
N VAL A 94 11.98 49.69 -15.28
CA VAL A 94 11.04 50.57 -16.04
C VAL A 94 11.70 51.87 -16.43
N VAL A 95 12.36 52.53 -15.48
CA VAL A 95 13.03 53.83 -15.72
C VAL A 95 14.23 53.71 -16.69
N SER A 96 14.94 52.55 -16.66
CA SER A 96 16.03 52.26 -17.58
C SER A 96 15.57 51.81 -18.98
N GLY A 97 14.23 51.71 -19.21
CA GLY A 97 13.69 51.24 -20.51
C GLY A 97 13.89 49.74 -20.77
N SER A 98 14.18 48.93 -19.73
CA SER A 98 14.33 47.47 -19.87
C SER A 98 13.01 46.83 -20.26
N PRO A 99 12.93 45.99 -21.29
CA PRO A 99 11.70 45.26 -21.63
C PRO A 99 11.30 44.25 -20.56
N ILE A 100 12.27 43.71 -19.76
CA ILE A 100 12.03 42.78 -18.64
C ILE A 100 11.93 43.63 -17.38
N ASN A 101 10.78 44.18 -17.12
CA ASN A 101 10.56 45.18 -16.07
C ASN A 101 9.50 44.82 -15.03
N MET A 102 9.01 43.61 -15.03
CA MET A 102 8.04 43.13 -14.06
C MET A 102 8.61 41.97 -13.22
N TYR A 103 8.17 41.88 -11.96
CA TYR A 103 8.39 40.74 -11.15
C TYR A 103 7.25 39.74 -11.31
N ASN A 104 7.59 38.52 -11.66
CA ASN A 104 6.65 37.41 -11.82
C ASN A 104 6.99 36.27 -10.86
N VAL A 105 5.96 35.59 -10.31
CA VAL A 105 6.12 34.38 -9.51
C VAL A 105 6.12 33.18 -10.44
N LYS A 106 7.29 32.62 -10.65
CA LYS A 106 7.38 31.34 -11.35
C LYS A 106 7.27 30.20 -10.33
N GLN A 107 6.14 29.51 -10.37
CA GLN A 107 5.97 28.28 -9.61
C GLN A 107 6.79 27.18 -10.29
N THR A 108 7.91 26.81 -9.67
CA THR A 108 8.68 25.66 -10.14
C THR A 108 8.26 24.45 -9.31
N THR A 109 7.38 23.64 -9.86
CA THR A 109 7.11 22.32 -9.32
C THR A 109 8.30 21.43 -9.70
N TYR A 110 9.18 21.17 -8.77
CA TYR A 110 10.20 20.13 -8.97
C TYR A 110 9.50 18.77 -9.01
N ARG A 111 9.17 18.32 -10.20
CA ARG A 111 8.68 16.96 -10.39
C ARG A 111 9.91 16.06 -10.49
N ASN A 112 10.29 15.44 -9.40
CA ASN A 112 11.16 14.29 -9.48
C ASN A 112 10.38 13.20 -10.22
N THR A 113 10.87 12.80 -11.39
CA THR A 113 10.20 11.82 -12.26
C THR A 113 10.50 10.38 -11.85
N LYS A 114 11.28 10.18 -10.78
CA LYS A 114 11.68 8.85 -10.33
C LYS A 114 10.48 8.10 -9.75
N VAL A 115 10.11 7.02 -10.43
CA VAL A 115 9.07 6.09 -9.97
C VAL A 115 9.70 5.03 -9.07
N LEU A 116 9.13 4.86 -7.88
CA LEU A 116 9.51 3.81 -6.93
C LEU A 116 8.38 2.79 -6.84
N ASN A 117 8.75 1.51 -6.87
CA ASN A 117 7.82 0.42 -6.65
C ASN A 117 8.01 -0.09 -5.21
N LEU A 118 6.97 0.03 -4.40
CA LEU A 118 6.96 -0.39 -3.00
C LEU A 118 5.96 -1.52 -2.79
N VAL A 119 6.42 -2.62 -2.24
CA VAL A 119 5.60 -3.79 -1.93
C VAL A 119 5.45 -3.90 -0.42
N TYR A 120 4.22 -3.84 0.05
CA TYR A 120 3.88 -4.05 1.46
C TYR A 120 3.34 -5.46 1.66
N PHE A 121 4.10 -6.31 2.35
CA PHE A 121 3.65 -7.64 2.74
C PHE A 121 2.83 -7.58 4.03
N ILE A 122 1.52 -7.79 3.88
CA ILE A 122 0.50 -7.64 4.93
C ILE A 122 0.32 -8.90 5.81
N GLY A 123 1.32 -9.73 5.91
CA GLY A 123 1.25 -10.91 6.78
C GLY A 123 1.51 -10.55 8.25
N ALA A 124 0.58 -10.89 9.12
CA ALA A 124 0.74 -10.77 10.58
C ALA A 124 0.25 -12.03 11.28
N SER A 125 0.80 -12.32 12.47
CA SER A 125 0.31 -13.40 13.33
C SER A 125 -1.15 -13.15 13.75
N TYR A 126 -1.86 -14.20 14.09
CA TYR A 126 -3.27 -14.10 14.56
C TYR A 126 -3.40 -13.26 15.84
N ASN A 127 -2.37 -13.24 16.68
CA ASN A 127 -2.33 -12.46 17.93
C ASN A 127 -2.20 -10.95 17.73
N VAL A 128 -1.87 -10.49 16.52
CA VAL A 128 -1.71 -9.06 16.24
C VAL A 128 -3.05 -8.37 16.25
N LYS A 129 -3.20 -7.37 17.13
CA LYS A 129 -4.42 -6.60 17.30
C LYS A 129 -4.63 -5.63 16.14
N THR A 130 -5.90 -5.32 15.84
CA THR A 130 -6.29 -4.35 14.81
C THR A 130 -5.59 -2.99 14.98
N LYS A 131 -5.43 -2.52 16.25
CA LYS A 131 -4.73 -1.26 16.56
C LYS A 131 -3.27 -1.26 16.10
N GLU A 132 -2.57 -2.38 16.23
CA GLU A 132 -1.16 -2.51 15.81
C GLU A 132 -1.05 -2.53 14.28
N LEU A 133 -2.00 -3.19 13.60
CA LEU A 133 -2.08 -3.17 12.14
C LEU A 133 -2.36 -1.76 11.61
N SER A 134 -3.30 -1.05 12.24
CA SER A 134 -3.62 0.34 11.87
C SER A 134 -2.41 1.27 12.08
N ALA A 135 -1.66 1.10 13.18
CA ALA A 135 -0.45 1.88 13.43
C ALA A 135 0.66 1.61 12.39
N ALA A 136 0.86 0.33 12.03
CA ALA A 136 1.81 -0.02 10.97
C ALA A 136 1.37 0.54 9.60
N GLY A 137 0.07 0.46 9.29
CA GLY A 137 -0.50 1.06 8.09
C GLY A 137 -0.34 2.58 8.04
N ALA A 138 -0.57 3.27 9.16
CA ALA A 138 -0.34 4.71 9.28
C ALA A 138 1.12 5.07 9.00
N LYS A 139 2.06 4.33 9.59
CA LYS A 139 3.49 4.52 9.34
C LYS A 139 3.87 4.32 7.87
N LEU A 140 3.34 3.29 7.21
CA LEU A 140 3.55 3.07 5.78
C LEU A 140 3.06 4.26 4.95
N LEU A 141 1.86 4.75 5.23
CA LEU A 141 1.28 5.87 4.48
C LEU A 141 2.02 7.18 4.75
N ASN A 142 2.59 7.38 5.96
CA ASN A 142 3.47 8.49 6.25
C ASN A 142 4.74 8.45 5.39
N VAL A 143 5.36 7.27 5.29
CA VAL A 143 6.54 7.06 4.43
C VAL A 143 6.20 7.37 2.97
N VAL A 144 5.08 6.87 2.48
CA VAL A 144 4.62 7.15 1.09
C VAL A 144 4.37 8.64 0.89
N ASN A 145 3.68 9.31 1.81
CA ASN A 145 3.44 10.75 1.75
C ASN A 145 4.74 11.56 1.74
N THR A 146 5.70 11.20 2.60
CA THR A 146 7.00 11.87 2.67
C THR A 146 7.77 11.71 1.36
N LEU A 147 7.79 10.52 0.78
CA LEU A 147 8.43 10.29 -0.52
C LEU A 147 7.75 11.09 -1.63
N GLU A 148 6.42 11.16 -1.65
CA GLU A 148 5.68 11.95 -2.65
C GLU A 148 5.91 13.45 -2.46
N ALA A 149 6.01 13.94 -1.21
CA ALA A 149 6.37 15.32 -0.92
C ALA A 149 7.80 15.67 -1.39
N GLN A 150 8.71 14.69 -1.40
CA GLN A 150 10.05 14.82 -1.96
C GLN A 150 10.08 14.72 -3.50
N GLY A 151 8.92 14.53 -4.13
CA GLY A 151 8.77 14.50 -5.60
C GLY A 151 8.85 13.10 -6.21
N TYR A 152 9.02 12.04 -5.44
CA TYR A 152 8.96 10.68 -5.96
C TYR A 152 7.53 10.31 -6.35
N ARG A 153 7.39 9.37 -7.29
CA ARG A 153 6.12 8.78 -7.70
C ARG A 153 6.07 7.34 -7.23
N ILE A 154 5.07 6.97 -6.45
CA ILE A 154 5.02 5.67 -5.80
C ILE A 154 3.94 4.78 -6.43
N ASN A 155 4.35 3.60 -6.92
CA ASN A 155 3.45 2.47 -7.10
C ASN A 155 3.45 1.67 -5.80
N LEU A 156 2.29 1.54 -5.15
CA LEU A 156 2.16 0.76 -3.92
C LEU A 156 1.37 -0.52 -4.19
N PHE A 157 1.94 -1.65 -3.76
CA PHE A 157 1.31 -2.96 -3.83
C PHE A 157 1.06 -3.48 -2.42
N ALA A 158 -0.18 -3.90 -2.14
CA ALA A 158 -0.47 -4.76 -1.00
C ALA A 158 -0.23 -6.21 -1.45
N ALA A 159 0.64 -6.92 -0.76
CA ALA A 159 1.06 -8.26 -1.16
C ALA A 159 0.95 -9.24 0.01
N ARG A 160 0.80 -10.49 -0.33
CA ARG A 160 0.87 -11.60 0.61
C ARG A 160 1.72 -12.72 0.04
N CYS A 161 2.71 -13.15 0.80
CA CYS A 161 3.56 -14.28 0.48
C CYS A 161 3.40 -15.34 1.57
N VAL A 162 2.85 -16.50 1.23
CA VAL A 162 2.48 -17.52 2.21
C VAL A 162 2.90 -18.91 1.79
N ILE A 163 3.18 -19.73 2.81
CA ILE A 163 3.35 -21.16 2.68
C ILE A 163 1.99 -21.80 3.03
N PRO A 164 1.36 -22.54 2.09
CA PRO A 164 0.06 -23.16 2.35
C PRO A 164 0.21 -24.41 3.21
N ALA A 165 -0.76 -24.67 4.07
CA ALA A 165 -1.00 -25.98 4.63
C ALA A 165 -2.11 -26.67 3.84
N ILE A 166 -1.84 -27.86 3.33
CA ILE A 166 -2.78 -28.66 2.55
C ILE A 166 -3.11 -29.91 3.37
N ASN A 167 -4.42 -30.15 3.58
CA ASN A 167 -4.88 -31.27 4.44
C ASN A 167 -4.18 -31.29 5.81
N GLY A 168 -3.95 -30.13 6.42
CA GLY A 168 -3.30 -29.99 7.73
C GLY A 168 -1.78 -30.12 7.73
N LYS A 169 -1.14 -30.31 6.56
CA LYS A 169 0.32 -30.45 6.44
C LYS A 169 0.95 -29.25 5.75
N ASN A 170 1.92 -28.61 6.40
CA ASN A 170 2.66 -27.48 5.82
C ASN A 170 3.47 -27.91 4.60
N GLN A 171 3.26 -27.24 3.48
CA GLN A 171 3.96 -27.48 2.22
C GLN A 171 5.19 -26.56 2.13
N LYS A 172 6.29 -26.92 2.82
CA LYS A 172 7.48 -26.06 2.98
C LYS A 172 8.08 -25.54 1.66
N ASN A 173 7.93 -26.32 0.57
CA ASN A 173 8.46 -25.96 -0.75
C ASN A 173 7.41 -25.26 -1.64
N SER A 174 6.21 -25.05 -1.13
CA SER A 174 5.14 -24.39 -1.87
C SER A 174 5.04 -22.92 -1.46
N LEU A 175 4.78 -22.05 -2.43
CA LEU A 175 4.68 -20.62 -2.20
C LEU A 175 3.48 -20.03 -2.96
N LEU A 176 2.59 -19.36 -2.24
CA LEU A 176 1.52 -18.58 -2.85
C LEU A 176 1.86 -17.11 -2.68
N ASN A 177 2.03 -16.40 -3.79
CA ASN A 177 2.37 -14.99 -3.82
C ASN A 177 1.26 -14.21 -4.53
N LEU A 178 0.60 -13.33 -3.78
CA LEU A 178 -0.43 -12.41 -4.21
C LEU A 178 0.10 -10.99 -4.18
N ALA A 179 -0.19 -10.19 -5.20
CA ALA A 179 0.01 -8.75 -5.17
C ALA A 179 -1.17 -8.02 -5.79
N VAL A 180 -1.63 -6.97 -5.11
CA VAL A 180 -2.68 -6.08 -5.57
C VAL A 180 -2.13 -4.66 -5.61
N LYS A 181 -2.13 -4.02 -6.79
CA LYS A 181 -1.77 -2.61 -6.89
C LYS A 181 -2.87 -1.77 -6.25
N ILE A 182 -2.54 -1.10 -5.15
CA ILE A 182 -3.47 -0.28 -4.39
C ILE A 182 -3.27 1.22 -4.64
N LYS A 183 -2.11 1.62 -5.16
CA LYS A 183 -1.83 2.98 -5.60
C LYS A 183 -0.99 2.97 -6.87
N ASP A 184 -1.39 3.77 -7.81
CA ASP A 184 -0.63 4.05 -9.04
C ASP A 184 0.22 5.30 -8.89
N SER A 185 1.42 5.29 -9.47
CA SER A 185 2.35 6.43 -9.44
C SER A 185 1.80 7.69 -10.12
N GLY A 186 0.87 7.55 -11.05
CA GLY A 186 0.20 8.67 -11.73
C GLY A 186 -0.97 9.27 -10.96
N LYS A 187 -1.40 8.66 -9.84
CA LYS A 187 -2.59 9.07 -9.08
C LYS A 187 -2.22 9.60 -7.70
N HIS A 188 -3.00 10.55 -7.20
CA HIS A 188 -2.89 11.01 -5.81
C HIS A 188 -3.24 9.88 -4.83
N LEU A 189 -2.65 9.95 -3.63
CA LEU A 189 -2.94 9.03 -2.54
C LEU A 189 -4.38 9.28 -2.05
N ASN A 190 -5.24 8.27 -2.18
CA ASN A 190 -6.58 8.27 -1.58
C ASN A 190 -6.56 7.39 -0.33
N ILE A 191 -6.42 8.03 0.84
CA ILE A 191 -6.25 7.35 2.12
C ILE A 191 -7.45 6.45 2.41
N THR A 192 -8.67 6.88 2.15
CA THR A 192 -9.90 6.10 2.40
C THR A 192 -9.89 4.77 1.65
N LYS A 193 -9.51 4.78 0.38
CA LYS A 193 -9.46 3.55 -0.44
C LYS A 193 -8.29 2.64 -0.09
N ILE A 194 -7.18 3.23 0.36
CA ILE A 194 -5.96 2.49 0.67
C ILE A 194 -5.94 1.99 2.12
N ALA A 195 -6.67 2.62 3.03
CA ALA A 195 -6.72 2.27 4.45
C ALA A 195 -7.11 0.80 4.66
N TYR A 196 -8.15 0.33 3.95
CA TYR A 196 -8.60 -1.04 4.05
C TYR A 196 -7.52 -2.08 3.70
N PRO A 197 -6.91 -2.08 2.50
CA PRO A 197 -5.88 -3.07 2.15
C PRO A 197 -4.56 -2.90 2.90
N VAL A 198 -4.32 -1.77 3.57
CA VAL A 198 -3.07 -1.52 4.28
C VAL A 198 -3.18 -1.82 5.77
N ALA A 199 -4.32 -1.54 6.39
CA ALA A 199 -4.43 -1.50 7.83
C ALA A 199 -5.58 -2.37 8.41
N HIS A 200 -6.55 -2.77 7.58
CA HIS A 200 -7.68 -3.54 8.07
C HIS A 200 -7.44 -5.05 8.01
N PRO A 201 -7.66 -5.81 9.11
CA PRO A 201 -7.37 -7.24 9.16
C PRO A 201 -8.19 -8.07 8.16
N SER A 202 -9.41 -7.66 7.80
CA SER A 202 -10.25 -8.40 6.85
C SER A 202 -9.63 -8.52 5.46
N PHE A 203 -8.80 -7.56 5.05
CA PHE A 203 -8.16 -7.67 3.74
C PHE A 203 -7.32 -8.94 3.64
N PHE A 204 -6.48 -9.24 4.63
CA PHE A 204 -5.65 -10.44 4.57
C PHE A 204 -6.33 -11.66 5.18
N ARG A 205 -7.25 -11.50 6.15
CA ARG A 205 -7.92 -12.62 6.85
C ARG A 205 -9.21 -13.10 6.17
N ARG A 206 -9.79 -12.31 5.26
CA ARG A 206 -10.91 -12.72 4.41
C ARG A 206 -10.52 -12.78 2.93
N HIS A 207 -10.19 -11.65 2.32
CA HIS A 207 -9.94 -11.61 0.87
C HIS A 207 -8.71 -12.40 0.43
N CYS A 208 -7.58 -12.30 1.16
CA CYS A 208 -6.41 -13.08 0.80
C CYS A 208 -6.57 -14.57 1.14
N PHE A 209 -7.39 -14.94 2.13
CA PHE A 209 -7.75 -16.34 2.38
C PHE A 209 -8.64 -16.88 1.26
N ALA A 210 -9.69 -16.16 0.87
CA ALA A 210 -10.54 -16.52 -0.26
C ALA A 210 -9.73 -16.68 -1.56
N TRP A 211 -8.73 -15.81 -1.77
CA TRP A 211 -7.79 -15.97 -2.87
C TRP A 211 -6.97 -17.26 -2.76
N ALA A 212 -6.41 -17.57 -1.59
CA ALA A 212 -5.64 -18.79 -1.38
C ALA A 212 -6.46 -20.06 -1.66
N ASP A 213 -7.74 -20.10 -1.22
CA ASP A 213 -8.68 -21.17 -1.53
C ASP A 213 -8.94 -21.31 -3.02
N ARG A 214 -8.99 -20.19 -3.74
CA ARG A 214 -9.21 -20.19 -5.17
C ARG A 214 -8.03 -20.76 -5.95
N VAL A 215 -6.80 -20.45 -5.55
CA VAL A 215 -5.58 -20.83 -6.29
C VAL A 215 -5.00 -22.16 -5.85
N CYS A 216 -5.32 -22.62 -4.65
CA CYS A 216 -4.78 -23.86 -4.11
C CYS A 216 -5.90 -24.69 -3.45
N LYS A 217 -6.18 -25.87 -4.03
CA LYS A 217 -7.22 -26.77 -3.50
C LYS A 217 -6.82 -27.35 -2.15
N ASN A 218 -7.83 -27.55 -1.27
CA ASN A 218 -7.68 -28.17 0.04
C ASN A 218 -6.69 -27.43 0.98
N VAL A 219 -6.54 -26.13 0.81
CA VAL A 219 -5.82 -25.30 1.77
C VAL A 219 -6.61 -25.27 3.08
N THR A 220 -5.96 -25.65 4.17
CA THR A 220 -6.55 -25.63 5.51
C THR A 220 -6.03 -24.46 6.35
N ASP A 221 -4.83 -23.97 6.01
CA ASP A 221 -4.23 -22.80 6.64
C ASP A 221 -3.16 -22.16 5.75
N THR A 222 -2.75 -20.93 6.08
CA THR A 222 -1.68 -20.23 5.37
C THR A 222 -0.76 -19.52 6.35
N TYR A 223 0.53 -19.74 6.23
CA TYR A 223 1.56 -19.13 7.08
C TYR A 223 2.32 -18.06 6.30
N SER A 224 2.23 -16.82 6.75
CA SER A 224 2.95 -15.70 6.12
C SER A 224 4.46 -15.91 6.25
N SER A 225 5.18 -15.82 5.14
CA SER A 225 6.63 -15.85 5.16
C SER A 225 7.18 -14.56 5.78
N THR A 226 8.16 -14.70 6.67
CA THR A 226 8.93 -13.60 7.24
C THR A 226 10.40 -13.61 6.79
N ASP A 227 10.79 -14.61 6.01
CA ASP A 227 12.15 -14.72 5.49
C ASP A 227 12.43 -13.62 4.45
N PRO A 228 13.42 -12.72 4.72
CA PRO A 228 13.73 -11.62 3.82
C PRO A 228 14.14 -12.05 2.41
N LYS A 229 14.76 -13.25 2.26
CA LYS A 229 15.16 -13.77 0.95
C LYS A 229 13.94 -14.17 0.13
N ILE A 230 12.98 -14.86 0.76
CA ILE A 230 11.72 -15.24 0.13
C ILE A 230 10.91 -14.01 -0.24
N LEU A 231 10.79 -13.03 0.68
CA LEU A 231 10.05 -11.80 0.43
C LEU A 231 10.69 -10.95 -0.68
N LYS A 232 12.03 -10.88 -0.73
CA LYS A 232 12.74 -10.20 -1.83
C LYS A 232 12.45 -10.87 -3.18
N ALA A 233 12.57 -12.19 -3.25
CA ALA A 233 12.27 -12.92 -4.48
C ALA A 233 10.80 -12.76 -4.90
N ALA A 234 9.87 -12.75 -3.95
CA ALA A 234 8.45 -12.48 -4.20
C ALA A 234 8.22 -11.05 -4.70
N ALA A 235 8.86 -10.05 -4.09
CA ALA A 235 8.77 -8.66 -4.53
C ALA A 235 9.33 -8.45 -5.94
N ASP A 236 10.46 -9.07 -6.27
CA ASP A 236 11.06 -9.00 -7.61
C ASP A 236 10.18 -9.64 -8.69
N LYS A 237 9.40 -10.68 -8.35
CA LYS A 237 8.39 -11.26 -9.25
C LYS A 237 7.18 -10.34 -9.46
N ILE A 238 6.82 -9.53 -8.45
CA ILE A 238 5.76 -8.53 -8.56
C ILE A 238 6.21 -7.37 -9.44
N CYS A 239 7.39 -6.83 -9.15
CA CYS A 239 8.01 -5.77 -9.93
C CYS A 239 9.53 -5.82 -9.71
N LYS A 240 10.31 -6.02 -10.78
CA LYS A 240 11.77 -6.10 -10.72
C LYS A 240 12.38 -4.86 -10.05
N GLY A 241 13.22 -5.08 -9.05
CA GLY A 241 13.86 -4.00 -8.29
C GLY A 241 12.94 -3.27 -7.31
N ALA A 242 11.76 -3.83 -7.01
CA ALA A 242 10.88 -3.24 -6.01
C ALA A 242 11.51 -3.31 -4.61
N LYS A 243 11.35 -2.22 -3.85
CA LYS A 243 11.60 -2.24 -2.42
C LYS A 243 10.42 -2.89 -1.71
N PHE A 244 10.66 -3.54 -0.59
CA PHE A 244 9.58 -4.16 0.16
C PHE A 244 9.67 -3.87 1.64
N VAL A 245 8.53 -3.80 2.28
CA VAL A 245 8.38 -3.71 3.74
C VAL A 245 7.32 -4.71 4.18
N ASN A 246 7.39 -5.16 5.42
CA ASN A 246 6.37 -6.01 6.01
C ASN A 246 5.87 -5.42 7.34
N PHE A 247 4.81 -6.01 7.91
CA PHE A 247 4.25 -5.58 9.17
C PHE A 247 5.31 -5.47 10.28
N TYR A 248 6.21 -6.46 10.40
CA TYR A 248 7.23 -6.49 11.46
C TYR A 248 8.30 -5.42 11.27
N THR A 249 8.68 -5.13 10.03
CA THR A 249 9.59 -4.01 9.70
C THR A 249 8.96 -2.69 10.13
N LEU A 250 7.69 -2.46 9.74
CA LEU A 250 6.96 -1.24 10.11
C LEU A 250 6.75 -1.08 11.61
N SER A 251 6.57 -2.19 12.34
CA SER A 251 6.39 -2.16 13.80
C SER A 251 7.68 -1.84 14.57
N LYS A 252 8.83 -2.30 14.05
CA LYS A 252 10.12 -2.23 14.77
C LYS A 252 11.00 -1.06 14.36
N GLN A 253 10.99 -0.64 13.10
CA GLN A 253 11.86 0.39 12.56
C GLN A 253 11.22 1.78 12.65
N SER A 254 12.02 2.82 12.70
CA SER A 254 11.56 4.21 12.59
C SER A 254 11.13 4.53 11.13
N GLU A 255 10.35 5.60 10.96
CA GLU A 255 10.00 6.10 9.61
C GLU A 255 11.26 6.50 8.82
N GLU A 256 12.24 7.09 9.50
CA GLU A 256 13.51 7.52 8.90
C GLU A 256 14.33 6.33 8.37
N ASP A 257 14.41 5.22 9.13
CA ASP A 257 15.12 4.03 8.70
C ASP A 257 14.45 3.38 7.48
N ILE A 258 13.11 3.37 7.47
CA ILE A 258 12.34 2.87 6.34
C ILE A 258 12.57 3.76 5.10
N LEU A 259 12.56 5.09 5.27
CA LEU A 259 12.86 6.03 4.19
C LEU A 259 14.26 5.82 3.62
N ARG A 260 15.29 5.70 4.48
CA ARG A 260 16.65 5.38 4.04
C ARG A 260 16.71 4.08 3.26
N TYR A 261 16.06 3.03 3.75
CA TYR A 261 16.01 1.74 3.06
C TYR A 261 15.34 1.84 1.68
N VAL A 262 14.25 2.57 1.56
CA VAL A 262 13.50 2.71 0.30
C VAL A 262 14.28 3.54 -0.72
N LEU A 263 15.00 4.57 -0.27
CA LEU A 263 15.77 5.44 -1.15
C LEU A 263 17.12 4.84 -1.58
N GLY A 264 17.65 3.86 -0.84
CA GLY A 264 18.89 3.14 -1.16
C GLY A 264 20.05 3.70 -0.48
#